data_1e406a68ff3464bf3e449355c0c28ffd
#
_entry.id   1e406a68ff3464bf3e449355c0c28ffd
#
_cell.length_a   1.000
_cell.length_b   1.000
_cell.length_c   1.000
_cell.angle_alpha   90.00
_cell.angle_beta   90.00
_cell.angle_gamma   90.00
#
_symmetry.space_group_name_H-M   'P 1'
#
loop_
_entity.id
_entity.type
_entity.pdbx_description
1 polymer ?
#
loop_
_entity_poly.entity_id
_entity_poly.type
_entity_poly.pdbx_seq_one_letter_code
_entity_poly.pdbx_strand_id
1 'polypeptide(L)'
;SGSESGSGCGRWAATACVVTGASRGFGRSLARLLAPRLGRGSLLVLLARSAEPLAALATELRGDGGPGDDGGPGDDGAPGLRVRCVAADLGSEEGLRRAAAALRELLPAPHYGRLLLVNNAGSLGDISKSFLDLTDPDEINSYFAFNVTSALSLTSTALQAFGKRPGSSRTVVNISSLCALKPFKNWALYCSGKASRDMMFQVLALEEPDVRVLNYAPGPLDTDMQLLARTKTGDPGMRQHFQSLKESRNLIDCTVSAQKLVNLLEEDTFRSGAHVDFYDI
;
A
#
# COMPACT_ATOMS: atom_id res chain seq x y z
N SER A 1 -29.07 -30.42 21.00
CA SER A 1 -28.68 -28.97 20.97
C SER A 1 -27.26 -28.87 20.49
N GLY A 2 -27.12 -28.79 19.17
CA GLY A 2 -25.83 -28.58 18.52
C GLY A 2 -25.68 -27.08 18.20
N SER A 3 -24.68 -26.45 18.77
CA SER A 3 -24.27 -25.10 18.41
C SER A 3 -23.35 -25.18 17.20
N GLU A 4 -23.87 -24.85 16.03
CA GLU A 4 -23.03 -24.58 14.86
C GLU A 4 -22.20 -23.31 15.11
N SER A 5 -20.91 -23.50 15.36
CA SER A 5 -19.94 -22.42 15.35
C SER A 5 -19.62 -22.07 13.89
N GLY A 6 -20.43 -21.20 13.30
CA GLY A 6 -20.11 -20.58 12.03
C GLY A 6 -18.84 -19.73 12.20
N SER A 7 -17.75 -20.09 11.54
CA SER A 7 -16.53 -19.28 11.40
C SER A 7 -16.83 -18.08 10.52
N GLY A 8 -17.54 -17.09 11.06
CA GLY A 8 -17.67 -15.77 10.46
C GLY A 8 -16.32 -15.08 10.55
N CYS A 9 -15.68 -14.80 9.41
CA CYS A 9 -14.55 -13.88 9.33
C CYS A 9 -14.92 -12.58 10.07
N GLY A 10 -14.34 -12.37 11.26
CA GLY A 10 -14.68 -11.27 12.15
C GLY A 10 -14.37 -9.95 11.44
N ARG A 11 -15.34 -9.06 11.29
CA ARG A 11 -15.10 -7.70 10.80
C ARG A 11 -14.26 -6.94 11.82
N TRP A 12 -13.29 -6.20 11.33
CA TRP A 12 -12.51 -5.30 12.17
C TRP A 12 -13.41 -4.19 12.75
N ALA A 13 -12.93 -3.53 13.81
CA ALA A 13 -13.57 -2.30 14.30
C ALA A 13 -13.64 -1.23 13.21
N ALA A 14 -14.44 -0.18 13.40
CA ALA A 14 -14.49 0.96 12.49
C ALA A 14 -13.06 1.47 12.22
N THR A 15 -12.62 1.34 10.97
CA THR A 15 -11.23 1.53 10.56
C THR A 15 -11.12 2.64 9.53
N ALA A 16 -10.16 3.54 9.69
CA ALA A 16 -9.67 4.39 8.61
C ALA A 16 -8.54 3.64 7.89
N CYS A 17 -8.82 3.17 6.68
CA CYS A 17 -7.88 2.43 5.85
C CYS A 17 -7.42 3.28 4.67
N VAL A 18 -6.13 3.40 4.44
CA VAL A 18 -5.54 4.18 3.36
C VAL A 18 -4.64 3.28 2.53
N VAL A 19 -4.86 3.21 1.21
CA VAL A 19 -4.03 2.44 0.28
C VAL A 19 -3.51 3.36 -0.82
N THR A 20 -2.20 3.53 -0.92
CA THR A 20 -1.56 4.25 -2.03
C THR A 20 -1.28 3.31 -3.19
N GLY A 21 -1.32 3.82 -4.43
CA GLY A 21 -1.15 2.99 -5.62
C GLY A 21 -2.29 1.99 -5.84
N ALA A 22 -3.52 2.36 -5.46
CA ALA A 22 -4.68 1.46 -5.41
C ALA A 22 -5.34 1.19 -6.78
N SER A 23 -4.93 1.90 -7.84
CA SER A 23 -5.64 1.85 -9.14
C SER A 23 -5.44 0.55 -9.91
N ARG A 24 -4.38 -0.21 -9.64
CA ARG A 24 -4.03 -1.44 -10.38
C ARG A 24 -3.15 -2.38 -9.54
N GLY A 25 -2.90 -3.57 -10.08
CA GLY A 25 -1.96 -4.54 -9.54
C GLY A 25 -2.23 -4.89 -8.07
N PHE A 26 -1.16 -4.99 -7.31
CA PHE A 26 -1.21 -5.42 -5.90
C PHE A 26 -2.09 -4.51 -5.04
N GLY A 27 -1.98 -3.18 -5.18
CA GLY A 27 -2.79 -2.23 -4.42
C GLY A 27 -4.28 -2.38 -4.65
N ARG A 28 -4.71 -2.64 -5.90
CA ARG A 28 -6.12 -2.91 -6.24
C ARG A 28 -6.59 -4.22 -5.62
N SER A 29 -5.82 -5.30 -5.76
CA SER A 29 -6.15 -6.60 -5.17
C SER A 29 -6.25 -6.51 -3.65
N LEU A 30 -5.33 -5.79 -3.01
CA LEU A 30 -5.35 -5.57 -1.57
C LEU A 30 -6.59 -4.79 -1.12
N ALA A 31 -6.96 -3.71 -1.82
CA ALA A 31 -8.15 -2.93 -1.51
C ALA A 31 -9.43 -3.79 -1.57
N ARG A 32 -9.54 -4.66 -2.58
CA ARG A 32 -10.65 -5.63 -2.71
C ARG A 32 -10.75 -6.59 -1.54
N LEU A 33 -9.62 -7.09 -1.05
CA LEU A 33 -9.57 -8.01 0.08
C LEU A 33 -9.81 -7.32 1.42
N LEU A 34 -9.39 -6.07 1.57
CA LEU A 34 -9.59 -5.29 2.80
C LEU A 34 -11.02 -4.82 2.96
N ALA A 35 -11.68 -4.35 1.88
CA ALA A 35 -13.00 -3.75 1.94
C ALA A 35 -14.05 -4.59 2.71
N PRO A 36 -14.22 -5.90 2.48
CA PRO A 36 -15.21 -6.70 3.21
C PRO A 36 -14.86 -6.93 4.69
N ARG A 37 -13.61 -6.71 5.07
CA ARG A 37 -13.11 -6.87 6.44
C ARG A 37 -13.28 -5.64 7.30
N LEU A 38 -13.41 -4.47 6.66
CA LEU A 38 -13.63 -3.21 7.35
C LEU A 38 -15.00 -3.20 8.02
N GLY A 39 -15.05 -2.86 9.31
CA GLY A 39 -16.29 -2.78 10.10
C GLY A 39 -17.22 -1.67 9.63
N ARG A 40 -18.44 -1.66 10.17
CA ARG A 40 -19.42 -0.59 9.88
C ARG A 40 -18.85 0.77 10.27
N GLY A 41 -19.14 1.78 9.47
CA GLY A 41 -18.63 3.14 9.67
C GLY A 41 -17.18 3.34 9.28
N SER A 42 -16.54 2.33 8.67
CA SER A 42 -15.16 2.45 8.18
C SER A 42 -15.04 3.35 6.97
N LEU A 43 -13.83 3.86 6.77
CA LEU A 43 -13.40 4.64 5.62
C LEU A 43 -12.29 3.90 4.88
N LEU A 44 -12.42 3.78 3.56
CA LEU A 44 -11.34 3.32 2.68
C LEU A 44 -10.94 4.46 1.75
N VAL A 45 -9.72 4.96 1.91
CA VAL A 45 -9.13 5.98 1.05
C VAL A 45 -8.23 5.33 0.02
N LEU A 46 -8.54 5.52 -1.25
CA LEU A 46 -7.81 5.00 -2.39
C LEU A 46 -7.04 6.14 -3.07
N LEU A 47 -5.71 6.06 -3.09
CA LEU A 47 -4.86 7.07 -3.71
C LEU A 47 -4.16 6.51 -4.95
N ALA A 48 -4.23 7.22 -6.06
CA ALA A 48 -3.43 6.98 -7.27
C ALA A 48 -3.44 8.22 -8.17
N ARG A 49 -2.64 8.21 -9.24
CA ARG A 49 -2.58 9.33 -10.21
C ARG A 49 -3.85 9.46 -11.04
N SER A 50 -4.41 8.34 -11.48
CA SER A 50 -5.51 8.30 -12.43
C SER A 50 -6.86 8.18 -11.70
N ALA A 51 -7.74 9.16 -11.90
CA ALA A 51 -9.04 9.21 -11.27
C ALA A 51 -9.99 8.10 -11.75
N GLU A 52 -10.01 7.84 -13.06
CA GLU A 52 -10.93 6.86 -13.66
C GLU A 52 -10.79 5.43 -13.09
N PRO A 53 -9.58 4.82 -13.02
CA PRO A 53 -9.44 3.50 -12.42
C PRO A 53 -9.78 3.47 -10.92
N LEU A 54 -9.56 4.59 -10.19
CA LEU A 54 -9.97 4.68 -8.78
C LEU A 54 -11.49 4.71 -8.66
N ALA A 55 -12.17 5.49 -9.48
CA ALA A 55 -13.64 5.58 -9.49
C ALA A 55 -14.27 4.22 -9.84
N ALA A 56 -13.73 3.51 -10.83
CA ALA A 56 -14.17 2.16 -11.19
C ALA A 56 -14.02 1.18 -10.00
N LEU A 57 -12.88 1.21 -9.32
CA LEU A 57 -12.66 0.38 -8.13
C LEU A 57 -13.61 0.77 -6.99
N ALA A 58 -13.82 2.06 -6.75
CA ALA A 58 -14.73 2.52 -5.71
C ALA A 58 -16.18 2.07 -5.97
N THR A 59 -16.63 2.12 -7.23
CA THR A 59 -17.96 1.60 -7.62
C THR A 59 -18.06 0.11 -7.34
N GLU A 60 -17.07 -0.66 -7.75
CA GLU A 60 -17.01 -2.10 -7.47
C GLU A 60 -17.09 -2.41 -5.96
N LEU A 61 -16.36 -1.66 -5.13
CA LEU A 61 -16.27 -1.91 -3.68
C LEU A 61 -17.52 -1.47 -2.90
N ARG A 62 -18.33 -0.56 -3.45
CA ARG A 62 -19.61 -0.15 -2.83
C ARG A 62 -20.73 -1.18 -3.04
N GLY A 63 -20.59 -2.09 -4.02
CA GLY A 63 -21.64 -3.04 -4.40
C GLY A 63 -22.83 -2.35 -5.08
N ASP A 64 -23.84 -3.12 -5.48
CA ASP A 64 -25.06 -2.63 -6.16
C ASP A 64 -26.04 -1.82 -5.25
N GLY A 65 -25.56 -1.36 -4.11
CA GLY A 65 -26.35 -0.62 -3.10
C GLY A 65 -26.37 0.90 -3.30
N GLY A 66 -26.95 1.38 -4.39
CA GLY A 66 -27.42 2.74 -4.55
C GLY A 66 -26.41 3.80 -5.01
N PRO A 67 -26.90 4.91 -5.62
CA PRO A 67 -26.09 6.00 -6.15
C PRO A 67 -25.35 6.76 -5.04
N GLY A 68 -24.14 7.18 -5.36
CA GLY A 68 -23.21 7.79 -4.45
C GLY A 68 -23.78 8.96 -3.66
N ASP A 69 -23.52 8.96 -2.38
CA ASP A 69 -23.64 10.14 -1.54
C ASP A 69 -22.36 10.97 -1.67
N ASP A 70 -22.43 12.02 -2.47
CA ASP A 70 -21.48 13.11 -2.49
C ASP A 70 -21.77 14.01 -1.26
N GLY A 71 -21.44 13.50 -0.08
CA GLY A 71 -21.20 14.30 1.12
C GLY A 71 -22.25 15.33 1.54
N GLY A 72 -23.49 14.90 1.83
CA GLY A 72 -24.42 15.69 2.63
C GLY A 72 -24.36 15.30 4.10
N PRO A 73 -24.45 16.22 5.07
CA PRO A 73 -24.60 15.87 6.48
C PRO A 73 -26.04 15.43 6.76
N GLY A 74 -26.18 14.16 7.21
CA GLY A 74 -27.42 13.75 7.87
C GLY A 74 -28.14 12.58 7.23
N ASP A 75 -27.89 11.41 7.75
CA ASP A 75 -28.93 10.47 8.14
C ASP A 75 -28.35 9.48 9.16
N ASP A 76 -29.05 9.31 10.28
CA ASP A 76 -28.63 8.52 11.46
C ASP A 76 -28.73 6.99 11.29
N GLY A 77 -28.73 6.52 10.05
CA GLY A 77 -28.53 5.13 9.69
C GLY A 77 -27.03 4.83 9.66
N ALA A 78 -26.54 3.96 10.55
CA ALA A 78 -25.12 3.60 10.63
C ALA A 78 -24.56 3.25 9.25
N PRO A 79 -23.68 4.10 8.67
CA PRO A 79 -23.26 3.99 7.27
C PRO A 79 -22.45 2.69 7.05
N GLY A 80 -22.61 2.10 5.88
CA GLY A 80 -21.74 1.06 5.38
C GLY A 80 -20.29 1.55 5.22
N LEU A 81 -19.51 0.86 4.44
CA LEU A 81 -18.15 1.27 4.08
C LEU A 81 -18.20 2.55 3.22
N ARG A 82 -17.51 3.59 3.67
CA ARG A 82 -17.28 4.80 2.87
C ARG A 82 -16.00 4.64 2.06
N VAL A 83 -16.08 4.84 0.74
CA VAL A 83 -14.91 4.80 -0.14
C VAL A 83 -14.64 6.20 -0.69
N ARG A 84 -13.43 6.70 -0.49
CA ARG A 84 -12.96 8.00 -0.99
C ARG A 84 -11.79 7.81 -1.95
N CYS A 85 -11.90 8.38 -3.14
CA CYS A 85 -10.84 8.41 -4.13
C CYS A 85 -10.08 9.73 -4.07
N VAL A 86 -8.76 9.67 -4.04
CA VAL A 86 -7.88 10.84 -4.09
C VAL A 86 -6.95 10.70 -5.29
N ALA A 87 -7.28 11.39 -6.37
CA ALA A 87 -6.43 11.45 -7.55
C ALA A 87 -5.29 12.45 -7.31
N ALA A 88 -4.07 11.94 -7.17
CA ALA A 88 -2.88 12.73 -6.88
C ALA A 88 -1.62 12.06 -7.42
N ASP A 89 -0.77 12.82 -8.07
CA ASP A 89 0.59 12.39 -8.43
C ASP A 89 1.51 12.59 -7.22
N LEU A 90 1.82 11.51 -6.53
CA LEU A 90 2.66 11.53 -5.33
C LEU A 90 4.14 11.87 -5.63
N GLY A 91 4.54 11.90 -6.90
CA GLY A 91 5.86 12.37 -7.34
C GLY A 91 5.94 13.88 -7.50
N SER A 92 4.80 14.58 -7.54
CA SER A 92 4.76 16.05 -7.62
C SER A 92 4.46 16.65 -6.24
N GLU A 93 5.02 17.86 -6.04
CA GLU A 93 4.77 18.60 -4.79
C GLU A 93 3.29 18.93 -4.60
N GLU A 94 2.60 19.34 -5.67
CA GLU A 94 1.17 19.64 -5.65
C GLU A 94 0.33 18.40 -5.32
N GLY A 95 0.61 17.26 -5.99
CA GLY A 95 -0.09 16.00 -5.74
C GLY A 95 0.11 15.49 -4.32
N LEU A 96 1.35 15.58 -3.81
CA LEU A 96 1.65 15.18 -2.44
C LEU A 96 0.93 16.07 -1.42
N ARG A 97 0.89 17.40 -1.62
CA ARG A 97 0.12 18.33 -0.78
C ARG A 97 -1.37 18.03 -0.81
N ARG A 98 -1.94 17.73 -1.99
CA ARG A 98 -3.35 17.34 -2.15
C ARG A 98 -3.66 16.07 -1.37
N ALA A 99 -2.85 15.04 -1.50
CA ALA A 99 -3.00 13.80 -0.75
C ALA A 99 -2.90 14.03 0.77
N ALA A 100 -1.92 14.80 1.21
CA ALA A 100 -1.74 15.15 2.63
C ALA A 100 -2.94 15.96 3.18
N ALA A 101 -3.47 16.91 2.42
CA ALA A 101 -4.65 17.69 2.80
C ALA A 101 -5.88 16.78 2.97
N ALA A 102 -6.11 15.86 2.02
CA ALA A 102 -7.19 14.88 2.12
C ALA A 102 -7.07 14.00 3.38
N LEU A 103 -5.87 13.53 3.71
CA LEU A 103 -5.67 12.74 4.93
C LEU A 103 -5.95 13.55 6.21
N ARG A 104 -5.53 14.83 6.26
CA ARG A 104 -5.82 15.72 7.40
C ARG A 104 -7.31 15.99 7.58
N GLU A 105 -8.06 16.00 6.51
CA GLU A 105 -9.53 16.17 6.54
C GLU A 105 -10.24 14.89 6.97
N LEU A 106 -9.83 13.74 6.43
CA LEU A 106 -10.57 12.48 6.52
C LEU A 106 -10.29 11.67 7.78
N LEU A 107 -9.06 11.75 8.33
CA LEU A 107 -8.60 10.85 9.40
C LEU A 107 -8.95 11.29 10.83
N PRO A 108 -9.21 12.57 11.17
CA PRO A 108 -9.42 12.98 12.58
C PRO A 108 -10.72 12.51 13.21
N ALA A 109 -11.54 11.72 12.54
CA ALA A 109 -12.85 11.32 13.05
C ALA A 109 -12.74 10.37 14.26
N PRO A 110 -13.36 10.73 15.40
CA PRO A 110 -13.14 10.02 16.68
C PRO A 110 -13.74 8.62 16.72
N HIS A 111 -14.63 8.28 15.82
CA HIS A 111 -15.28 6.97 15.77
C HIS A 111 -14.39 5.87 15.15
N TYR A 112 -13.28 6.22 14.48
CA TYR A 112 -12.35 5.19 14.02
C TYR A 112 -11.52 4.65 15.18
N GLY A 113 -11.70 3.37 15.48
CA GLY A 113 -10.88 2.65 16.47
C GLY A 113 -9.55 2.17 15.92
N ARG A 114 -9.34 2.22 14.59
CA ARG A 114 -8.12 1.73 13.95
C ARG A 114 -7.72 2.60 12.76
N LEU A 115 -6.41 2.82 12.61
CA LEU A 115 -5.77 3.29 11.38
C LEU A 115 -5.01 2.11 10.74
N LEU A 116 -5.25 1.88 9.44
CA LEU A 116 -4.41 1.03 8.60
C LEU A 116 -3.91 1.83 7.40
N LEU A 117 -2.63 2.12 7.34
CA LEU A 117 -1.99 2.80 6.22
C LEU A 117 -1.12 1.83 5.44
N VAL A 118 -1.38 1.67 4.14
CA VAL A 118 -0.59 0.83 3.24
C VAL A 118 0.14 1.69 2.22
N ASN A 119 1.45 1.83 2.38
CA ASN A 119 2.35 2.47 1.44
C ASN A 119 2.72 1.49 0.33
N ASN A 120 1.87 1.42 -0.71
CA ASN A 120 2.06 0.51 -1.85
C ASN A 120 2.56 1.24 -3.10
N ALA A 121 2.26 2.53 -3.30
CA ALA A 121 2.74 3.28 -4.45
C ALA A 121 4.27 3.18 -4.62
N GLY A 122 4.69 2.92 -5.85
CA GLY A 122 6.10 2.80 -6.19
C GLY A 122 6.31 2.52 -7.67
N SER A 123 7.56 2.70 -8.12
CA SER A 123 8.00 2.46 -9.48
C SER A 123 9.44 1.91 -9.51
N LEU A 124 9.82 1.30 -10.63
CA LEU A 124 11.18 0.78 -10.82
C LEU A 124 12.21 1.89 -11.09
N GLY A 125 11.77 3.06 -11.60
CA GLY A 125 12.67 4.02 -12.24
C GLY A 125 13.16 3.50 -13.60
N ASP A 126 14.20 4.11 -14.15
CA ASP A 126 14.81 3.66 -15.40
C ASP A 126 15.80 2.52 -15.16
N ILE A 127 15.32 1.31 -15.33
CA ILE A 127 16.10 0.06 -15.15
C ILE A 127 16.92 -0.33 -16.40
N SER A 128 16.89 0.45 -17.46
CA SER A 128 17.78 0.29 -18.63
C SER A 128 19.19 0.77 -18.35
N LYS A 129 19.35 1.68 -17.39
CA LYS A 129 20.61 2.36 -17.02
C LYS A 129 21.41 1.54 -16.02
N SER A 130 22.73 1.49 -16.25
CA SER A 130 23.69 1.00 -15.25
C SER A 130 23.94 2.07 -14.18
N PHE A 131 24.65 1.73 -13.13
CA PHE A 131 25.03 2.70 -12.09
C PHE A 131 25.81 3.89 -12.66
N LEU A 132 26.67 3.64 -13.65
CA LEU A 132 27.48 4.68 -14.28
C LEU A 132 26.68 5.64 -15.18
N ASP A 133 25.47 5.26 -15.61
CA ASP A 133 24.59 6.06 -16.43
C ASP A 133 23.70 7.02 -15.61
N LEU A 134 23.64 6.83 -14.28
CA LEU A 134 22.81 7.62 -13.37
C LEU A 134 23.55 8.90 -12.95
N THR A 135 23.69 9.82 -13.89
CA THR A 135 24.44 11.10 -13.72
C THR A 135 23.53 12.32 -13.59
N ASP A 136 22.24 12.18 -13.86
CA ASP A 136 21.28 13.28 -13.81
C ASP A 136 20.63 13.38 -12.42
N PRO A 137 20.92 14.44 -11.63
CA PRO A 137 20.34 14.65 -10.31
C PRO A 137 18.80 14.79 -10.34
N ASP A 138 18.24 15.36 -11.40
CA ASP A 138 16.79 15.59 -11.49
C ASP A 138 16.04 14.26 -11.65
N GLU A 139 16.58 13.34 -12.43
CA GLU A 139 16.05 11.97 -12.53
C GLU A 139 16.10 11.24 -11.18
N ILE A 140 17.24 11.33 -10.50
CA ILE A 140 17.44 10.69 -9.18
C ILE A 140 16.49 11.29 -8.16
N ASN A 141 16.41 12.61 -8.07
CA ASN A 141 15.54 13.33 -7.14
C ASN A 141 14.05 13.01 -7.41
N SER A 142 13.65 12.98 -8.67
CA SER A 142 12.28 12.63 -9.07
C SER A 142 11.92 11.21 -8.66
N TYR A 143 12.85 10.28 -8.81
CA TYR A 143 12.65 8.90 -8.34
C TYR A 143 12.43 8.86 -6.82
N PHE A 144 13.28 9.50 -6.03
CA PHE A 144 13.17 9.52 -4.57
C PHE A 144 11.96 10.31 -4.08
N ALA A 145 11.59 11.40 -4.76
CA ALA A 145 10.38 12.16 -4.45
C ALA A 145 9.13 11.28 -4.46
N PHE A 146 8.95 10.49 -5.52
CA PHE A 146 7.81 9.58 -5.63
C PHE A 146 7.92 8.35 -4.73
N ASN A 147 9.07 7.68 -4.69
CA ASN A 147 9.19 6.37 -4.07
C ASN A 147 9.51 6.41 -2.57
N VAL A 148 10.16 7.47 -2.08
CA VAL A 148 10.62 7.57 -0.69
C VAL A 148 9.98 8.75 0.03
N THR A 149 10.12 9.96 -0.47
CA THR A 149 9.60 11.18 0.17
C THR A 149 8.10 11.11 0.38
N SER A 150 7.36 10.65 -0.62
CA SER A 150 5.89 10.54 -0.53
C SER A 150 5.46 9.56 0.57
N ALA A 151 6.11 8.42 0.68
CA ALA A 151 5.79 7.41 1.69
C ALA A 151 6.06 7.95 3.11
N LEU A 152 7.20 8.60 3.33
CA LEU A 152 7.53 9.21 4.61
C LEU A 152 6.55 10.33 4.99
N SER A 153 6.34 11.28 4.08
CA SER A 153 5.47 12.44 4.31
C SER A 153 4.02 12.04 4.57
N LEU A 154 3.46 11.13 3.77
CA LEU A 154 2.07 10.67 3.95
C LEU A 154 1.91 9.84 5.24
N THR A 155 2.90 9.04 5.60
CA THR A 155 2.85 8.27 6.87
C THR A 155 2.86 9.20 8.07
N SER A 156 3.77 10.16 8.10
CA SER A 156 3.82 11.17 9.17
C SER A 156 2.51 11.97 9.25
N THR A 157 2.00 12.43 8.11
CA THR A 157 0.72 13.15 8.04
C THR A 157 -0.45 12.30 8.54
N ALA A 158 -0.55 11.04 8.12
CA ALA A 158 -1.64 10.15 8.53
C ALA A 158 -1.61 9.86 10.04
N LEU A 159 -0.43 9.58 10.59
CA LEU A 159 -0.25 9.31 12.03
C LEU A 159 -0.59 10.54 12.87
N GLN A 160 -0.17 11.74 12.44
CA GLN A 160 -0.51 13.00 13.11
C GLN A 160 -2.01 13.30 13.04
N ALA A 161 -2.62 13.15 11.85
CA ALA A 161 -4.03 13.45 11.64
C ALA A 161 -4.96 12.48 12.39
N PHE A 162 -4.63 11.19 12.39
CA PHE A 162 -5.38 10.20 13.17
C PHE A 162 -5.20 10.41 14.68
N GLY A 163 -3.98 10.75 15.09
CA GLY A 163 -3.62 11.00 16.49
C GLY A 163 -3.48 9.72 17.31
N LYS A 164 -3.06 9.93 18.57
CA LYS A 164 -2.94 8.88 19.58
C LYS A 164 -4.13 8.97 20.52
N ARG A 165 -4.93 7.92 20.58
CA ARG A 165 -6.15 7.88 21.38
C ARG A 165 -6.23 6.59 22.18
N PRO A 166 -6.69 6.62 23.45
CA PRO A 166 -6.90 5.40 24.24
C PRO A 166 -7.82 4.42 23.51
N GLY A 167 -7.43 3.16 23.46
CA GLY A 167 -8.21 2.09 22.81
C GLY A 167 -8.16 2.07 21.29
N SER A 168 -7.45 3.01 20.65
CA SER A 168 -7.23 2.95 19.19
C SER A 168 -5.92 2.23 18.85
N SER A 169 -5.89 1.61 17.66
CA SER A 169 -4.70 0.97 17.10
C SER A 169 -4.24 1.65 15.82
N ARG A 170 -2.94 1.63 15.57
CA ARG A 170 -2.33 2.20 14.37
C ARG A 170 -1.39 1.18 13.74
N THR A 171 -1.63 0.85 12.48
CA THR A 171 -0.80 -0.09 11.71
C THR A 171 -0.33 0.59 10.43
N VAL A 172 0.96 0.50 10.16
CA VAL A 172 1.59 0.99 8.93
C VAL A 172 2.25 -0.18 8.21
N VAL A 173 1.86 -0.39 6.96
CA VAL A 173 2.45 -1.39 6.07
C VAL A 173 3.23 -0.69 4.97
N ASN A 174 4.48 -1.05 4.82
CA ASN A 174 5.31 -0.70 3.68
C ASN A 174 5.37 -1.89 2.73
N ILE A 175 4.98 -1.70 1.47
CA ILE A 175 5.20 -2.72 0.46
C ILE A 175 6.66 -2.64 0.00
N SER A 176 7.44 -3.56 0.51
CA SER A 176 8.86 -3.71 0.31
C SER A 176 9.18 -4.60 -0.91
N SER A 177 10.35 -5.13 -0.95
CA SER A 177 10.87 -6.03 -1.97
C SER A 177 12.11 -6.75 -1.47
N LEU A 178 12.42 -7.91 -2.02
CA LEU A 178 13.72 -8.55 -1.87
C LEU A 178 14.87 -7.58 -2.22
N CYS A 179 14.63 -6.64 -3.12
CA CYS A 179 15.59 -5.60 -3.52
C CYS A 179 15.97 -4.62 -2.41
N ALA A 180 15.20 -4.55 -1.32
CA ALA A 180 15.60 -3.82 -0.13
C ALA A 180 16.79 -4.48 0.60
N LEU A 181 16.99 -5.78 0.40
CA LEU A 181 18.00 -6.62 1.08
C LEU A 181 19.11 -7.10 0.16
N LYS A 182 18.85 -7.21 -1.15
CA LYS A 182 19.80 -7.76 -2.14
C LYS A 182 19.94 -6.83 -3.34
N PRO A 183 21.18 -6.61 -3.84
CA PRO A 183 21.42 -5.78 -5.02
C PRO A 183 21.04 -6.52 -6.31
N PHE A 184 20.45 -5.79 -7.24
CA PHE A 184 20.14 -6.25 -8.60
C PHE A 184 20.81 -5.31 -9.60
N LYS A 185 21.46 -5.86 -10.61
CA LYS A 185 22.10 -5.07 -11.68
C LYS A 185 21.09 -4.18 -12.39
N ASN A 186 21.47 -2.95 -12.71
CA ASN A 186 20.63 -1.88 -13.31
C ASN A 186 19.49 -1.35 -12.41
N TRP A 187 19.40 -1.81 -11.18
CA TRP A 187 18.30 -1.45 -10.27
C TRP A 187 18.76 -0.59 -9.08
N ALA A 188 19.80 0.25 -9.28
CA ALA A 188 20.36 1.03 -8.18
C ALA A 188 19.32 1.95 -7.51
N LEU A 189 18.50 2.64 -8.28
CA LEU A 189 17.42 3.50 -7.73
C LEU A 189 16.38 2.66 -6.98
N TYR A 190 15.92 1.58 -7.60
CA TYR A 190 14.89 0.73 -6.99
C TYR A 190 15.37 0.06 -5.70
N CYS A 191 16.54 -0.55 -5.71
CA CYS A 191 17.13 -1.16 -4.53
C CYS A 191 17.35 -0.13 -3.42
N SER A 192 17.93 1.03 -3.75
CA SER A 192 18.15 2.11 -2.77
C SER A 192 16.84 2.65 -2.21
N GLY A 193 15.83 2.86 -3.05
CA GLY A 193 14.53 3.34 -2.63
C GLY A 193 13.83 2.36 -1.70
N LYS A 194 13.84 1.06 -2.00
CA LYS A 194 13.24 0.03 -1.14
C LYS A 194 14.00 -0.14 0.17
N ALA A 195 15.34 -0.12 0.14
CA ALA A 195 16.16 -0.15 1.34
C ALA A 195 15.92 1.08 2.24
N SER A 196 15.81 2.28 1.65
CA SER A 196 15.47 3.51 2.37
C SER A 196 14.12 3.41 3.06
N ARG A 197 13.11 2.89 2.36
CA ARG A 197 11.77 2.69 2.94
C ARG A 197 11.80 1.70 4.10
N ASP A 198 12.44 0.56 3.94
CA ASP A 198 12.55 -0.44 5.01
C ASP A 198 13.21 0.15 6.25
N MET A 199 14.30 0.90 6.08
CA MET A 199 15.01 1.50 7.21
C MET A 199 14.16 2.58 7.91
N MET A 200 13.54 3.50 7.17
CA MET A 200 12.75 4.56 7.81
C MET A 200 11.51 4.01 8.55
N PHE A 201 10.92 2.91 8.09
CA PHE A 201 9.82 2.27 8.80
C PHE A 201 10.29 1.44 10.00
N GLN A 202 11.51 0.92 9.99
CA GLN A 202 12.14 0.37 11.20
C GLN A 202 12.36 1.47 12.26
N VAL A 203 12.80 2.65 11.84
CA VAL A 203 12.92 3.82 12.76
C VAL A 203 11.56 4.19 13.34
N LEU A 204 10.50 4.24 12.52
CA LEU A 204 9.14 4.48 13.02
C LEU A 204 8.73 3.48 14.10
N ALA A 205 9.05 2.19 13.92
CA ALA A 205 8.73 1.15 14.88
C ALA A 205 9.46 1.33 16.24
N LEU A 206 10.64 1.98 16.23
CA LEU A 206 11.40 2.30 17.44
C LEU A 206 10.87 3.56 18.12
N GLU A 207 10.55 4.60 17.34
CA GLU A 207 10.10 5.89 17.88
C GLU A 207 8.65 5.85 18.39
N GLU A 208 7.80 5.04 17.76
CA GLU A 208 6.39 4.88 18.08
C GLU A 208 6.06 3.40 18.39
N PRO A 209 6.39 2.89 19.59
CA PRO A 209 6.22 1.46 19.92
C PRO A 209 4.76 0.97 19.89
N ASP A 210 3.80 1.89 19.97
CA ASP A 210 2.36 1.63 19.87
C ASP A 210 1.83 1.67 18.42
N VAL A 211 2.68 1.91 17.42
CA VAL A 211 2.39 1.74 16.00
C VAL A 211 2.93 0.38 15.55
N ARG A 212 2.05 -0.45 15.01
CA ARG A 212 2.45 -1.72 14.39
C ARG A 212 2.99 -1.43 13.00
N VAL A 213 4.22 -1.81 12.73
CA VAL A 213 4.91 -1.53 11.46
C VAL A 213 5.33 -2.83 10.79
N LEU A 214 4.99 -2.99 9.53
CA LEU A 214 5.35 -4.16 8.72
C LEU A 214 5.96 -3.74 7.39
N ASN A 215 7.14 -4.24 7.07
CA ASN A 215 7.74 -4.19 5.74
C ASN A 215 7.44 -5.53 5.03
N TYR A 216 6.45 -5.54 4.15
CA TYR A 216 6.02 -6.74 3.45
C TYR A 216 6.56 -6.79 2.03
N ALA A 217 7.34 -7.82 1.69
CA ALA A 217 7.82 -8.09 0.34
C ALA A 217 6.87 -9.10 -0.35
N PRO A 218 6.10 -8.69 -1.37
CA PRO A 218 5.00 -9.50 -1.90
C PRO A 218 5.44 -10.63 -2.84
N GLY A 219 6.72 -10.79 -3.09
CA GLY A 219 7.27 -11.72 -4.08
C GLY A 219 7.16 -11.21 -5.51
N PRO A 220 7.57 -12.02 -6.51
CA PRO A 220 7.54 -11.65 -7.93
C PRO A 220 6.10 -11.72 -8.47
N LEU A 221 5.40 -10.58 -8.48
CA LEU A 221 4.01 -10.48 -8.89
C LEU A 221 3.83 -10.39 -10.40
N ASP A 222 2.78 -10.98 -10.95
CA ASP A 222 2.41 -10.84 -12.37
C ASP A 222 1.72 -9.49 -12.61
N THR A 223 2.51 -8.46 -12.90
CA THR A 223 2.08 -7.06 -13.03
C THR A 223 2.76 -6.38 -14.21
N ASP A 224 2.31 -5.16 -14.55
CA ASP A 224 3.00 -4.28 -15.52
C ASP A 224 4.45 -3.97 -15.08
N MET A 225 4.71 -3.87 -13.77
CA MET A 225 6.06 -3.67 -13.25
C MET A 225 6.97 -4.86 -13.62
N GLN A 226 6.47 -6.07 -13.52
CA GLN A 226 7.19 -7.27 -13.92
C GLN A 226 7.38 -7.33 -15.45
N LEU A 227 6.41 -6.86 -16.23
CA LEU A 227 6.57 -6.70 -17.68
C LEU A 227 7.73 -5.76 -18.01
N LEU A 228 7.84 -4.63 -17.32
CA LEU A 228 8.99 -3.73 -17.45
C LEU A 228 10.29 -4.42 -17.05
N ALA A 229 10.31 -5.14 -15.94
CA ALA A 229 11.49 -5.85 -15.45
C ALA A 229 12.05 -6.84 -16.49
N ARG A 230 11.21 -7.67 -17.08
CA ARG A 230 11.61 -8.67 -18.08
C ARG A 230 11.90 -8.13 -19.48
N THR A 231 11.46 -6.89 -19.79
CA THR A 231 11.64 -6.29 -21.12
C THR A 231 12.61 -5.12 -21.18
N LYS A 232 12.78 -4.37 -20.07
CA LYS A 232 13.53 -3.11 -20.04
C LYS A 232 14.80 -3.11 -19.19
N THR A 233 15.00 -4.09 -18.31
CA THR A 233 16.24 -4.18 -17.54
C THR A 233 17.45 -4.21 -18.46
N GLY A 234 18.44 -3.35 -18.22
CA GLY A 234 19.63 -3.20 -19.08
C GLY A 234 20.52 -4.46 -19.11
N ASP A 235 20.69 -5.11 -17.97
CA ASP A 235 21.48 -6.36 -17.89
C ASP A 235 20.73 -7.54 -18.53
N PRO A 236 21.30 -8.20 -19.55
CA PRO A 236 20.65 -9.31 -20.26
C PRO A 236 20.34 -10.51 -19.36
N GLY A 237 21.23 -10.81 -18.40
CA GLY A 237 21.03 -11.93 -17.47
C GLY A 237 19.85 -11.69 -16.55
N MET A 238 19.71 -10.47 -16.03
CA MET A 238 18.56 -10.09 -15.22
C MET A 238 17.25 -10.11 -16.03
N ARG A 239 17.27 -9.61 -17.28
CA ARG A 239 16.09 -9.73 -18.15
C ARG A 239 15.66 -11.17 -18.36
N GLN A 240 16.63 -12.05 -18.66
CA GLN A 240 16.37 -13.48 -18.84
C GLN A 240 15.82 -14.12 -17.57
N HIS A 241 16.36 -13.74 -16.41
CA HIS A 241 15.83 -14.22 -15.12
C HIS A 241 14.35 -13.86 -14.95
N PHE A 242 13.97 -12.60 -15.15
CA PHE A 242 12.58 -12.16 -15.05
C PHE A 242 11.68 -12.78 -16.13
N GLN A 243 12.21 -12.98 -17.35
CA GLN A 243 11.50 -13.66 -18.41
C GLN A 243 11.24 -15.14 -18.06
N SER A 244 12.21 -15.81 -17.50
CA SER A 244 12.08 -17.21 -17.07
C SER A 244 11.02 -17.40 -15.97
N LEU A 245 10.87 -16.44 -15.06
CA LEU A 245 9.80 -16.46 -14.06
C LEU A 245 8.40 -16.44 -14.70
N LYS A 246 8.23 -15.68 -15.78
CA LYS A 246 6.97 -15.64 -16.54
C LYS A 246 6.73 -16.94 -17.29
N GLU A 247 7.73 -17.43 -18.01
CA GLU A 247 7.65 -18.65 -18.82
C GLU A 247 7.40 -19.91 -17.98
N SER A 248 8.06 -20.01 -16.84
CA SER A 248 7.91 -21.12 -15.88
C SER A 248 6.65 -21.00 -15.01
N ARG A 249 5.84 -19.96 -15.18
CA ARG A 249 4.63 -19.67 -14.39
C ARG A 249 4.91 -19.53 -12.87
N ASN A 250 6.09 -19.03 -12.54
CA ASN A 250 6.51 -18.80 -11.15
C ASN A 250 6.17 -17.38 -10.65
N LEU A 251 5.46 -16.57 -11.45
CA LEU A 251 4.93 -15.30 -10.98
C LEU A 251 3.72 -15.54 -10.07
N ILE A 252 3.65 -14.74 -9.02
CA ILE A 252 2.59 -14.82 -8.02
C ILE A 252 1.42 -13.94 -8.46
N ASP A 253 0.20 -14.47 -8.36
CA ASP A 253 -1.00 -13.66 -8.51
C ASP A 253 -1.10 -12.62 -7.38
N CYS A 254 -1.49 -11.38 -7.74
CA CYS A 254 -1.59 -10.27 -6.79
C CYS A 254 -2.55 -10.60 -5.64
N THR A 255 -3.66 -11.28 -5.91
CA THR A 255 -4.66 -11.63 -4.89
C THR A 255 -4.12 -12.67 -3.91
N VAL A 256 -3.33 -13.63 -4.39
CA VAL A 256 -2.69 -14.66 -3.54
C VAL A 256 -1.71 -14.00 -2.56
N SER A 257 -0.84 -13.12 -3.06
CA SER A 257 0.10 -12.41 -2.18
C SER A 257 -0.61 -11.43 -1.23
N ALA A 258 -1.61 -10.70 -1.72
CA ALA A 258 -2.40 -9.79 -0.90
C ALA A 258 -3.18 -10.54 0.19
N GLN A 259 -3.68 -11.75 -0.07
CA GLN A 259 -4.35 -12.57 0.93
C GLN A 259 -3.40 -12.99 2.07
N LYS A 260 -2.16 -13.36 1.75
CA LYS A 260 -1.14 -13.63 2.77
C LYS A 260 -0.87 -12.41 3.67
N LEU A 261 -0.75 -11.23 3.06
CA LEU A 261 -0.60 -9.99 3.83
C LEU A 261 -1.81 -9.74 4.75
N VAL A 262 -3.02 -9.93 4.24
CA VAL A 262 -4.24 -9.73 5.05
C VAL A 262 -4.28 -10.72 6.21
N ASN A 263 -3.97 -11.99 6.00
CA ASN A 263 -3.89 -12.99 7.05
C ASN A 263 -2.87 -12.59 8.13
N LEU A 264 -1.68 -12.14 7.71
CA LEU A 264 -0.64 -11.69 8.63
C LEU A 264 -1.08 -10.48 9.47
N LEU A 265 -1.88 -9.56 8.88
CA LEU A 265 -2.46 -8.42 9.59
C LEU A 265 -3.59 -8.83 10.56
N GLU A 266 -4.32 -9.90 10.27
CA GLU A 266 -5.36 -10.46 11.14
C GLU A 266 -4.73 -11.23 12.33
N GLU A 267 -3.71 -12.02 12.07
CA GLU A 267 -2.99 -12.78 13.08
C GLU A 267 -2.14 -11.90 14.00
N ASP A 268 -1.62 -10.79 13.47
CA ASP A 268 -0.75 -9.82 14.16
C ASP A 268 0.45 -10.45 14.90
N THR A 269 1.02 -11.50 14.30
CA THR A 269 2.11 -12.29 14.90
C THR A 269 3.51 -11.76 14.56
N PHE A 270 3.62 -10.81 13.63
CA PHE A 270 4.90 -10.26 13.19
C PHE A 270 5.51 -9.32 14.23
N ARG A 271 6.86 -9.27 14.27
CA ARG A 271 7.58 -8.26 15.05
C ARG A 271 7.44 -6.90 14.36
N SER A 272 7.08 -5.84 15.13
CA SER A 272 7.00 -4.49 14.58
C SER A 272 8.35 -4.04 14.00
N GLY A 273 8.33 -3.49 12.79
CA GLY A 273 9.51 -3.12 12.01
C GLY A 273 10.13 -4.28 11.19
N ALA A 274 9.64 -5.50 11.32
CA ALA A 274 10.20 -6.63 10.57
C ALA A 274 9.99 -6.50 9.07
N HIS A 275 10.95 -7.04 8.31
CA HIS A 275 10.80 -7.36 6.89
C HIS A 275 10.30 -8.81 6.80
N VAL A 276 9.17 -9.00 6.15
CA VAL A 276 8.55 -10.33 5.94
C VAL A 276 8.34 -10.53 4.45
N ASP A 277 8.95 -11.57 3.89
CA ASP A 277 8.77 -11.95 2.49
C ASP A 277 7.59 -12.91 2.32
N PHE A 278 6.96 -12.87 1.16
CA PHE A 278 5.89 -13.80 0.78
C PHE A 278 6.25 -15.27 1.02
N TYR A 279 7.51 -15.62 0.85
CA TYR A 279 8.00 -17.00 1.02
C TYR A 279 8.32 -17.38 2.47
N ASP A 280 8.30 -16.41 3.40
CA ASP A 280 8.55 -16.66 4.83
C ASP A 280 7.28 -17.11 5.58
N ILE A 281 6.11 -16.96 4.95
CA ILE A 281 4.81 -17.23 5.56
C ILE A 281 3.89 -18.10 4.70
#